data_18855a1f0eabf55b724bdcbe4b0981e0
#
_entry.id   18855a1f0eabf55b724bdcbe4b0981e0
#
_cell.length_a   1.000
_cell.length_b   1.000
_cell.length_c   1.000
_cell.angle_alpha   90.00
_cell.angle_beta   90.00
_cell.angle_gamma   90.00
#
_symmetry.space_group_name_H-M   'P 1'
#
loop_
_entity.id
_entity.type
_entity.pdbx_description
1 polymer ?
#
loop_
_entity_poly.entity_id
_entity_poly.type
_entity_poly.pdbx_seq_one_letter_code
_entity_poly.pdbx_strand_id
1 'polypeptide(L)'
;MRFLISLFITVSLSLSAISASGQNDTDMSEILALYQSWLDAVENANIDGYVAVLHADISLRPPGAQGLDGRDNYSAFLDPVFDSASYEIQIDNAPSVTFLGDAAIVEYDYTIFRRADVDSTADLPPGAIAVAKTSAHYIDVVTRDSSGAWKVRLHSWQDWPSTD
;
A
#
# COMPACT_ATOMS: atom_id res chain seq x y z
N MET A 1 37.80 29.75 -57.92
CA MET A 1 37.28 30.13 -56.60
C MET A 1 35.98 29.35 -56.38
N ARG A 2 36.01 28.24 -55.61
CA ARG A 2 34.86 27.43 -55.34
C ARG A 2 34.45 27.68 -53.88
N PHE A 3 33.27 28.28 -53.69
CA PHE A 3 32.65 28.47 -52.37
C PHE A 3 31.91 27.16 -51.94
N LEU A 4 32.40 26.56 -50.86
CA LEU A 4 31.72 25.50 -50.16
C LEU A 4 30.76 26.11 -49.14
N ILE A 5 29.47 25.94 -49.35
CA ILE A 5 28.44 26.31 -48.40
C ILE A 5 28.22 25.11 -47.46
N SER A 6 28.69 25.24 -46.22
CA SER A 6 28.40 24.26 -45.16
C SER A 6 26.99 24.49 -44.63
N LEU A 7 26.11 23.54 -44.87
CA LEU A 7 24.76 23.53 -44.30
C LEU A 7 24.81 22.92 -42.90
N PHE A 8 24.70 23.75 -41.86
CA PHE A 8 24.48 23.26 -40.48
C PHE A 8 23.03 22.86 -40.27
N ILE A 9 22.78 21.58 -40.14
CA ILE A 9 21.48 21.05 -39.70
C ILE A 9 21.47 21.06 -38.17
N THR A 10 20.77 22.05 -37.59
CA THR A 10 20.43 22.05 -36.16
C THR A 10 19.27 21.11 -35.93
N VAL A 11 19.56 19.90 -35.41
CA VAL A 11 18.51 19.00 -34.88
C VAL A 11 18.08 19.52 -33.52
N SER A 12 16.89 20.12 -33.47
CA SER A 12 16.26 20.54 -32.22
C SER A 12 15.70 19.28 -31.54
N LEU A 13 16.35 18.82 -30.45
CA LEU A 13 15.80 17.85 -29.54
C LEU A 13 14.75 18.52 -28.67
N SER A 14 13.50 18.53 -29.12
CA SER A 14 12.35 18.82 -28.27
C SER A 14 11.80 17.51 -27.70
N LEU A 15 12.39 17.06 -26.57
CA LEU A 15 11.96 15.84 -25.92
C LEU A 15 11.28 16.15 -24.57
N SER A 16 9.97 15.90 -24.50
CA SER A 16 9.35 15.06 -23.48
C SER A 16 9.08 15.65 -22.10
N ALA A 17 8.37 16.80 -22.02
CA ALA A 17 7.67 17.17 -20.79
C ALA A 17 6.25 16.54 -20.70
N ILE A 18 5.72 16.01 -21.79
CA ILE A 18 4.36 15.44 -21.87
C ILE A 18 4.29 14.00 -21.30
N SER A 19 5.41 13.28 -21.26
CA SER A 19 5.44 11.89 -20.79
C SER A 19 5.37 11.74 -19.26
N ALA A 20 5.88 12.68 -18.49
CA ALA A 20 5.98 12.55 -17.03
C ALA A 20 4.63 12.75 -16.32
N SER A 21 3.76 13.65 -16.77
CA SER A 21 2.45 13.84 -16.16
C SER A 21 1.50 12.67 -16.44
N GLY A 22 1.51 12.14 -17.66
CA GLY A 22 0.67 10.98 -18.02
C GLY A 22 1.10 9.70 -17.31
N GLN A 23 2.39 9.53 -17.01
CA GLN A 23 2.88 8.40 -16.23
C GLN A 23 2.41 8.50 -14.78
N ASN A 24 2.53 9.66 -14.16
CA ASN A 24 2.07 9.87 -12.77
C ASN A 24 0.55 9.65 -12.63
N ASP A 25 -0.27 10.03 -13.60
CA ASP A 25 -1.71 9.79 -13.56
C ASP A 25 -2.05 8.29 -13.64
N THR A 26 -1.32 7.54 -14.45
CA THR A 26 -1.44 6.08 -14.54
C THR A 26 -1.00 5.42 -13.24
N ASP A 27 0.17 5.79 -12.72
CA ASP A 27 0.73 5.28 -11.46
C ASP A 27 -0.21 5.56 -10.28
N MET A 28 -0.77 6.75 -10.20
CA MET A 28 -1.78 7.12 -9.21
C MET A 28 -2.99 6.17 -9.28
N SER A 29 -3.53 5.95 -10.47
CA SER A 29 -4.69 5.07 -10.67
C SER A 29 -4.38 3.63 -10.27
N GLU A 30 -3.18 3.12 -10.61
CA GLU A 30 -2.75 1.77 -10.25
C GLU A 30 -2.59 1.62 -8.73
N ILE A 31 -2.02 2.62 -8.04
CA ILE A 31 -1.86 2.62 -6.58
C ILE A 31 -3.24 2.66 -5.91
N LEU A 32 -4.16 3.51 -6.34
CA LEU A 32 -5.51 3.55 -5.77
C LEU A 32 -6.27 2.24 -5.98
N ALA A 33 -6.11 1.59 -7.13
CA ALA A 33 -6.70 0.28 -7.40
C ALA A 33 -6.09 -0.83 -6.50
N LEU A 34 -4.80 -0.74 -6.18
CA LEU A 34 -4.14 -1.64 -5.23
C LEU A 34 -4.79 -1.53 -3.83
N TYR A 35 -5.05 -0.32 -3.34
CA TYR A 35 -5.71 -0.11 -2.04
C TYR A 35 -7.18 -0.56 -2.05
N GLN A 36 -7.89 -0.41 -3.17
CA GLN A 36 -9.23 -0.98 -3.30
C GLN A 36 -9.20 -2.51 -3.21
N SER A 37 -8.24 -3.16 -3.88
CA SER A 37 -8.06 -4.61 -3.82
C SER A 37 -7.71 -5.10 -2.41
N TRP A 38 -6.89 -4.33 -1.68
CA TRP A 38 -6.57 -4.61 -0.29
C TRP A 38 -7.82 -4.52 0.60
N LEU A 39 -8.62 -3.44 0.46
CA LEU A 39 -9.87 -3.24 1.20
C LEU A 39 -10.82 -4.42 0.99
N ASP A 40 -11.07 -4.77 -0.26
CA ASP A 40 -11.93 -5.91 -0.61
C ASP A 40 -11.42 -7.22 0.00
N ALA A 41 -10.09 -7.42 0.04
CA ALA A 41 -9.49 -8.62 0.61
C ALA A 41 -9.67 -8.69 2.14
N VAL A 42 -9.51 -7.55 2.86
CA VAL A 42 -9.73 -7.49 4.31
C VAL A 42 -11.17 -7.79 4.67
N GLU A 43 -12.14 -7.14 4.01
CA GLU A 43 -13.55 -7.27 4.33
C GLU A 43 -14.13 -8.66 3.99
N ASN A 44 -13.49 -9.39 3.06
CA ASN A 44 -13.87 -10.75 2.69
C ASN A 44 -12.99 -11.82 3.33
N ALA A 45 -12.11 -11.48 4.28
CA ALA A 45 -11.15 -12.39 4.92
C ALA A 45 -10.33 -13.21 3.88
N ASN A 46 -9.99 -12.57 2.75
CA ASN A 46 -9.28 -13.19 1.63
C ASN A 46 -7.77 -12.98 1.79
N ILE A 47 -7.08 -13.94 2.45
CA ILE A 47 -5.63 -13.88 2.68
C ILE A 47 -4.86 -13.82 1.37
N ASP A 48 -5.21 -14.63 0.37
CA ASP A 48 -4.53 -14.65 -0.92
C ASP A 48 -4.65 -13.29 -1.63
N GLY A 49 -5.84 -12.67 -1.61
CA GLY A 49 -6.08 -11.33 -2.13
C GLY A 49 -5.26 -10.27 -1.38
N TYR A 50 -5.21 -10.34 -0.06
CA TYR A 50 -4.40 -9.44 0.76
C TYR A 50 -2.90 -9.59 0.42
N VAL A 51 -2.40 -10.81 0.41
CA VAL A 51 -0.98 -11.12 0.13
C VAL A 51 -0.58 -10.72 -1.30
N ALA A 52 -1.53 -10.77 -2.24
CA ALA A 52 -1.29 -10.36 -3.63
C ALA A 52 -0.95 -8.87 -3.79
N VAL A 53 -1.38 -7.99 -2.88
CA VAL A 53 -1.04 -6.57 -2.92
C VAL A 53 0.31 -6.26 -2.26
N LEU A 54 0.91 -7.21 -1.55
CA LEU A 54 2.18 -7.04 -0.84
C LEU A 54 3.38 -7.34 -1.74
N HIS A 55 4.45 -6.56 -1.56
CA HIS A 55 5.76 -6.88 -2.13
C HIS A 55 6.33 -8.16 -1.47
N ALA A 56 7.16 -8.92 -2.18
CA ALA A 56 7.79 -10.13 -1.62
C ALA A 56 8.56 -9.84 -0.32
N ASP A 57 9.26 -8.70 -0.27
CA ASP A 57 10.02 -8.25 0.89
C ASP A 57 9.25 -7.23 1.75
N ILE A 58 7.94 -7.37 1.89
CA ILE A 58 7.12 -6.49 2.73
C ILE A 58 7.68 -6.39 4.15
N SER A 59 7.63 -5.20 4.72
CA SER A 59 7.91 -4.95 6.14
C SER A 59 6.64 -4.45 6.83
N LEU A 60 6.15 -5.20 7.81
CA LEU A 60 5.06 -4.76 8.69
C LEU A 60 5.65 -4.14 9.96
N ARG A 61 5.17 -2.96 10.34
CA ARG A 61 5.62 -2.22 11.53
C ARG A 61 4.43 -1.77 12.37
N PRO A 62 3.83 -2.70 13.14
CA PRO A 62 2.70 -2.38 14.00
C PRO A 62 3.13 -1.55 15.20
N PRO A 63 2.30 -0.65 15.74
CA PRO A 63 2.60 0.08 16.96
C PRO A 63 2.67 -0.88 18.16
N GLY A 64 3.66 -0.67 19.03
CA GLY A 64 3.78 -1.40 20.30
C GLY A 64 4.15 -2.88 20.19
N ALA A 65 4.42 -3.40 19.00
CA ALA A 65 4.83 -4.79 18.78
C ALA A 65 6.07 -4.89 17.89
N GLN A 66 6.72 -6.05 17.91
CA GLN A 66 7.84 -6.32 17.01
C GLN A 66 7.30 -6.43 15.58
N GLY A 67 7.96 -5.74 14.66
CA GLY A 67 7.65 -5.85 13.23
C GLY A 67 8.00 -7.24 12.67
N LEU A 68 7.42 -7.55 11.53
CA LEU A 68 7.74 -8.76 10.77
C LEU A 68 8.07 -8.40 9.32
N ASP A 69 8.88 -9.25 8.70
CA ASP A 69 9.37 -9.06 7.35
C ASP A 69 9.04 -10.28 6.49
N GLY A 70 8.73 -10.03 5.22
CA GLY A 70 8.44 -11.04 4.21
C GLY A 70 6.98 -11.44 4.13
N ARG A 71 6.56 -11.71 2.89
CA ARG A 71 5.16 -12.02 2.55
C ARG A 71 4.62 -13.27 3.22
N ASP A 72 5.45 -14.30 3.33
CA ASP A 72 5.03 -15.59 3.95
C ASP A 72 4.77 -15.42 5.45
N ASN A 73 5.61 -14.63 6.14
CA ASN A 73 5.41 -14.30 7.55
C ASN A 73 4.15 -13.44 7.74
N TYR A 74 3.88 -12.54 6.80
CA TYR A 74 2.68 -11.71 6.85
C TYR A 74 1.42 -12.56 6.60
N SER A 75 1.45 -13.49 5.64
CA SER A 75 0.35 -14.44 5.42
C SER A 75 0.06 -15.26 6.68
N ALA A 76 1.10 -15.82 7.32
CA ALA A 76 0.95 -16.57 8.56
C ALA A 76 0.42 -15.72 9.74
N PHE A 77 0.72 -14.40 9.75
CA PHE A 77 0.15 -13.46 10.72
C PHE A 77 -1.35 -13.25 10.47
N LEU A 78 -1.79 -13.16 9.21
CA LEU A 78 -3.20 -12.91 8.86
C LEU A 78 -4.11 -14.10 9.15
N ASP A 79 -3.59 -15.33 9.13
CA ASP A 79 -4.35 -16.56 9.30
C ASP A 79 -5.19 -16.53 10.59
N PRO A 80 -4.60 -16.43 11.81
CA PRO A 80 -5.39 -16.35 13.04
C PRO A 80 -6.15 -15.02 13.18
N VAL A 81 -5.72 -13.94 12.52
CA VAL A 81 -6.43 -12.66 12.54
C VAL A 81 -7.78 -12.80 11.86
N PHE A 82 -7.84 -13.34 10.64
CA PHE A 82 -9.08 -13.52 9.90
C PHE A 82 -9.94 -14.70 10.39
N ASP A 83 -9.31 -15.70 11.03
CA ASP A 83 -10.02 -16.81 11.67
C ASP A 83 -10.74 -16.37 12.97
N SER A 84 -10.27 -15.29 13.60
CA SER A 84 -10.80 -14.77 14.87
C SER A 84 -11.91 -13.75 14.75
N ALA A 85 -12.12 -13.14 13.58
CA ALA A 85 -13.04 -12.02 13.43
C ALA A 85 -13.33 -11.67 11.97
N SER A 86 -14.43 -10.98 11.76
CA SER A 86 -14.69 -10.20 10.54
C SER A 86 -14.35 -8.72 10.74
N TYR A 87 -13.99 -8.07 9.64
CA TYR A 87 -13.55 -6.68 9.62
C TYR A 87 -14.38 -5.86 8.63
N GLU A 88 -14.70 -4.64 9.03
CA GLU A 88 -15.30 -3.61 8.19
C GLU A 88 -14.41 -2.38 8.28
N ILE A 89 -14.08 -1.76 7.16
CA ILE A 89 -13.19 -0.61 7.09
C ILE A 89 -13.95 0.61 6.61
N GLN A 90 -13.90 1.65 7.41
CA GLN A 90 -14.38 2.99 7.03
C GLN A 90 -13.18 3.85 6.67
N ILE A 91 -13.08 4.29 5.42
CA ILE A 91 -12.07 5.27 5.00
C ILE A 91 -12.48 6.64 5.51
N ASP A 92 -11.68 7.20 6.41
CA ASP A 92 -11.93 8.52 7.01
C ASP A 92 -11.34 9.63 6.14
N ASN A 93 -10.13 9.41 5.58
CA ASN A 93 -9.51 10.26 4.58
C ASN A 93 -8.98 9.42 3.41
N ALA A 94 -9.28 9.85 2.18
CA ALA A 94 -8.80 9.18 0.99
C ALA A 94 -7.26 9.14 0.93
N PRO A 95 -6.66 8.08 0.34
CA PRO A 95 -5.22 7.98 0.21
C PRO A 95 -4.61 9.17 -0.51
N SER A 96 -3.56 9.75 0.08
CA SER A 96 -2.69 10.77 -0.46
C SER A 96 -1.40 10.10 -0.94
N VAL A 97 -1.00 10.32 -2.19
CA VAL A 97 0.16 9.68 -2.81
C VAL A 97 1.24 10.70 -3.13
N THR A 98 2.44 10.50 -2.57
CA THR A 98 3.63 11.31 -2.85
C THR A 98 4.66 10.47 -3.58
N PHE A 99 4.92 10.76 -4.86
CA PHE A 99 5.91 10.04 -5.66
C PHE A 99 7.35 10.43 -5.32
N LEU A 100 8.22 9.42 -5.19
CA LEU A 100 9.65 9.54 -4.87
C LEU A 100 10.48 8.72 -5.87
N GLY A 101 10.47 9.10 -7.14
CA GLY A 101 11.08 8.31 -8.20
C GLY A 101 10.35 6.98 -8.42
N ASP A 102 11.04 5.85 -8.19
CA ASP A 102 10.49 4.50 -8.38
C ASP A 102 9.68 3.98 -7.18
N ALA A 103 9.42 4.85 -6.20
CA ALA A 103 8.62 4.56 -5.02
C ALA A 103 7.56 5.65 -4.80
N ALA A 104 6.56 5.36 -3.99
CA ALA A 104 5.67 6.39 -3.46
C ALA A 104 5.38 6.16 -1.98
N ILE A 105 5.12 7.25 -1.26
CA ILE A 105 4.53 7.22 0.07
C ILE A 105 3.03 7.37 -0.10
N VAL A 106 2.27 6.54 0.60
CA VAL A 106 0.81 6.62 0.64
C VAL A 106 0.38 6.82 2.07
N GLU A 107 -0.32 7.92 2.34
CA GLU A 107 -0.83 8.28 3.66
C GLU A 107 -2.35 8.27 3.61
N TYR A 108 -2.98 7.67 4.60
CA TYR A 108 -4.44 7.58 4.69
C TYR A 108 -4.89 7.33 6.12
N ASP A 109 -6.13 7.67 6.39
CA ASP A 109 -6.76 7.43 7.70
C ASP A 109 -7.96 6.51 7.50
N TYR A 110 -8.09 5.52 8.38
CA TYR A 110 -9.29 4.70 8.42
C TYR A 110 -9.61 4.20 9.82
N THR A 111 -10.86 3.86 9.99
CA THR A 111 -11.38 3.18 11.18
C THR A 111 -11.69 1.73 10.82
N ILE A 112 -11.14 0.79 11.60
CA ILE A 112 -11.47 -0.63 11.52
C ILE A 112 -12.50 -0.95 12.59
N PHE A 113 -13.59 -1.61 12.19
CA PHE A 113 -14.56 -2.25 13.07
C PHE A 113 -14.31 -3.75 13.04
N ARG A 114 -13.91 -4.30 14.18
CA ARG A 114 -13.67 -5.74 14.37
C ARG A 114 -14.86 -6.37 15.05
N ARG A 115 -15.45 -7.41 14.46
CA ARG A 115 -16.48 -8.27 15.05
C ARG A 115 -15.87 -9.63 15.35
N ALA A 116 -15.58 -9.88 16.63
CA ALA A 116 -15.00 -11.14 17.05
C ALA A 116 -15.94 -12.31 16.73
N ASP A 117 -15.38 -13.40 16.22
CA ASP A 117 -16.09 -14.68 16.13
C ASP A 117 -16.09 -15.34 17.51
N VAL A 118 -17.28 -15.53 18.09
CA VAL A 118 -17.45 -16.08 19.44
C VAL A 118 -17.10 -17.58 19.52
N ASP A 119 -17.08 -18.25 18.39
CA ASP A 119 -16.75 -19.67 18.27
C ASP A 119 -15.25 -19.90 17.93
N SER A 120 -14.51 -18.84 17.58
CA SER A 120 -13.08 -18.94 17.29
C SER A 120 -12.27 -19.17 18.57
N THR A 121 -11.32 -20.09 18.48
CA THR A 121 -10.30 -20.36 19.51
C THR A 121 -8.91 -19.84 19.09
N ALA A 122 -8.84 -19.06 18.01
CA ALA A 122 -7.58 -18.53 17.51
C ALA A 122 -7.00 -17.49 18.47
N ASP A 123 -5.72 -17.67 18.82
CA ASP A 123 -4.97 -16.70 19.60
C ASP A 123 -4.45 -15.59 18.66
N LEU A 124 -4.79 -14.34 18.96
CA LEU A 124 -4.31 -13.21 18.17
C LEU A 124 -2.80 -13.01 18.33
N PRO A 125 -2.05 -12.90 17.25
CA PRO A 125 -0.62 -12.62 17.30
C PRO A 125 -0.35 -11.20 17.83
N PRO A 126 0.84 -10.95 18.43
CA PRO A 126 1.25 -9.61 18.85
C PRO A 126 1.18 -8.61 17.69
N GLY A 127 0.58 -7.45 17.91
CA GLY A 127 0.39 -6.40 16.91
C GLY A 127 -0.92 -6.53 16.10
N ALA A 128 -1.70 -7.59 16.28
CA ALA A 128 -3.05 -7.68 15.72
C ALA A 128 -4.03 -6.76 16.47
N ILE A 129 -5.01 -6.23 15.73
CA ILE A 129 -6.08 -5.41 16.31
C ILE A 129 -7.03 -6.32 17.10
N ALA A 130 -7.04 -6.13 18.43
CA ALA A 130 -7.84 -6.94 19.36
C ALA A 130 -9.14 -6.25 19.81
N VAL A 131 -9.22 -4.91 19.68
CA VAL A 131 -10.37 -4.13 20.13
C VAL A 131 -11.45 -4.02 19.03
N ALA A 132 -12.68 -3.74 19.44
CA ALA A 132 -13.82 -3.70 18.52
C ALA A 132 -13.79 -2.53 17.53
N LYS A 133 -13.07 -1.47 17.87
CA LYS A 133 -12.89 -0.28 16.99
C LYS A 133 -11.49 0.28 17.17
N THR A 134 -10.81 0.54 16.07
CA THR A 134 -9.51 1.22 16.03
C THR A 134 -9.51 2.24 14.91
N SER A 135 -9.12 3.47 15.21
CA SER A 135 -8.83 4.49 14.19
C SER A 135 -7.34 4.78 14.19
N ALA A 136 -6.74 4.89 13.03
CA ALA A 136 -5.30 5.08 12.90
C ALA A 136 -4.94 5.87 11.64
N HIS A 137 -3.76 6.51 11.72
CA HIS A 137 -3.06 7.08 10.57
C HIS A 137 -2.06 6.06 10.03
N TYR A 138 -2.13 5.81 8.74
CA TYR A 138 -1.30 4.83 8.05
C TYR A 138 -0.30 5.52 7.13
N ILE A 139 0.90 4.99 7.11
CA ILE A 139 1.98 5.41 6.22
C ILE A 139 2.55 4.17 5.57
N ASP A 140 2.35 4.05 4.27
CA ASP A 140 2.88 2.96 3.48
C ASP A 140 3.95 3.46 2.52
N VAL A 141 4.92 2.61 2.23
CA VAL A 141 5.79 2.77 1.07
C VAL A 141 5.38 1.74 0.03
N VAL A 142 5.07 2.19 -1.18
CA VAL A 142 4.80 1.32 -2.31
C VAL A 142 5.95 1.38 -3.31
N THR A 143 6.29 0.24 -3.91
CA THR A 143 7.32 0.10 -4.94
C THR A 143 6.83 -0.85 -6.02
N ARG A 144 7.46 -0.84 -7.19
CA ARG A 144 7.17 -1.83 -8.22
C ARG A 144 7.89 -3.15 -7.92
N ASP A 145 7.20 -4.26 -8.13
CA ASP A 145 7.80 -5.59 -8.11
C ASP A 145 8.51 -5.90 -9.45
N SER A 146 9.06 -7.10 -9.58
CA SER A 146 9.76 -7.55 -10.79
C SER A 146 8.87 -7.66 -12.03
N SER A 147 7.55 -7.66 -11.88
CA SER A 147 6.59 -7.62 -12.99
C SER A 147 6.26 -6.18 -13.42
N GLY A 148 6.70 -5.18 -12.65
CA GLY A 148 6.38 -3.78 -12.83
C GLY A 148 5.08 -3.34 -12.12
N ALA A 149 4.43 -4.21 -11.38
CA ALA A 149 3.21 -3.87 -10.63
C ALA A 149 3.53 -3.17 -9.30
N TRP A 150 2.76 -2.16 -8.94
CA TRP A 150 2.85 -1.51 -7.63
C TRP A 150 2.46 -2.48 -6.50
N LYS A 151 3.26 -2.51 -5.43
CA LYS A 151 3.08 -3.36 -4.26
C LYS A 151 3.43 -2.62 -2.98
N VAL A 152 2.76 -2.94 -1.88
CA VAL A 152 3.09 -2.40 -0.56
C VAL A 152 4.41 -3.02 -0.08
N ARG A 153 5.44 -2.20 0.11
CA ARG A 153 6.79 -2.58 0.53
C ARG A 153 7.02 -2.37 2.03
N LEU A 154 6.35 -1.39 2.61
CA LEU A 154 6.30 -1.14 4.04
C LEU A 154 4.87 -0.78 4.41
N HIS A 155 4.36 -1.37 5.47
CA HIS A 155 3.06 -1.06 6.08
C HIS A 155 3.25 -0.69 7.54
N SER A 156 2.86 0.52 7.90
CA SER A 156 3.01 1.05 9.24
C SER A 156 1.85 1.95 9.60
N TRP A 157 1.49 2.01 10.88
CA TRP A 157 0.46 2.92 11.36
C TRP A 157 0.74 3.43 12.75
N GLN A 158 0.03 4.47 13.12
CA GLN A 158 -0.03 5.05 14.43
C GLN A 158 -1.49 5.18 14.86
N ASP A 159 -1.83 4.58 15.99
CA ASP A 159 -3.17 4.69 16.53
C ASP A 159 -3.48 6.15 16.93
N TRP A 160 -4.69 6.60 16.57
CA TRP A 160 -5.18 7.87 17.08
C TRP A 160 -5.50 7.75 18.56
N PRO A 161 -5.21 8.78 19.38
CA PRO A 161 -5.66 8.81 20.77
C PRO A 161 -7.20 8.68 20.78
N SER A 162 -7.72 7.74 21.58
CA SER A 162 -9.14 7.64 21.81
C SER A 162 -9.62 8.96 22.43
N THR A 163 -10.48 9.67 21.72
CA THR A 163 -11.25 10.79 22.32
C THR A 163 -12.49 10.17 22.97
N ASP A 164 -12.33 9.71 24.21
CA ASP A 164 -13.45 9.34 25.08
C ASP A 164 -14.26 10.58 25.48
#